data_2db59e8287b74aae58ced490a6ef8f9a
#
_entry.id   2db59e8287b74aae58ced490a6ef8f9a
#
_cell.length_a   1.000
_cell.length_b   1.000
_cell.length_c   1.000
_cell.angle_alpha   90.00
_cell.angle_beta   90.00
_cell.angle_gamma   90.00
#
_symmetry.space_group_name_H-M   'P 1'
#
loop_
_entity.id
_entity.type
_entity.pdbx_description
1 polymer ?
#
loop_
_entity_poly.entity_id
_entity_poly.type
_entity_poly.pdbx_seq_one_letter_code
_entity_poly.pdbx_strand_id
1 'polypeptide(L)'
;MELAALLSQIAVRIIKEQEAVIGPLAWDEARKVSGLLIIDQKKGEINLQESGAKETIDRLVAQYERLFGKASHEVCKDAVQDIIAEMEPDQIPSSLK
;
A
#
# COMPACT_ATOMS: atom_id res chain seq x y z
N MET A 1 -2.96 11.03 14.84
CA MET A 1 -2.79 11.16 13.39
C MET A 1 -4.06 10.71 12.70
N GLU A 2 -4.47 11.41 11.68
CA GLU A 2 -5.67 11.07 10.94
C GLU A 2 -5.56 9.72 10.25
N LEU A 3 -6.69 9.03 10.14
CA LEU A 3 -6.74 7.75 9.45
C LEU A 3 -6.28 7.85 8.00
N ALA A 4 -6.70 8.91 7.28
CA ALA A 4 -6.30 9.10 5.89
C ALA A 4 -4.77 9.21 5.76
N ALA A 5 -4.12 9.91 6.69
CA ALA A 5 -2.67 10.03 6.68
C ALA A 5 -1.98 8.70 6.96
N LEU A 6 -2.53 7.91 7.88
CA LEU A 6 -1.99 6.58 8.18
C LEU A 6 -2.12 5.65 6.98
N LEU A 7 -3.28 5.67 6.31
CA LEU A 7 -3.50 4.84 5.14
C LEU A 7 -2.58 5.23 3.98
N SER A 8 -2.33 6.53 3.80
CA SER A 8 -1.37 6.98 2.80
C SER A 8 0.04 6.50 3.11
N GLN A 9 0.44 6.56 4.39
CA GLN A 9 1.75 6.03 4.81
C GLN A 9 1.86 4.54 4.53
N ILE A 10 0.79 3.80 4.80
CA ILE A 10 0.76 2.36 4.54
C ILE A 10 1.01 2.10 3.05
N ALA A 11 0.29 2.81 2.17
CA ALA A 11 0.44 2.60 0.73
C ALA A 11 1.87 2.92 0.27
N VAL A 12 2.44 4.04 0.71
CA VAL A 12 3.80 4.41 0.33
C VAL A 12 4.81 3.38 0.83
N ARG A 13 4.64 2.94 2.09
CA ARG A 13 5.55 1.96 2.67
C ARG A 13 5.54 0.65 1.89
N ILE A 14 4.33 0.20 1.50
CA ILE A 14 4.17 -1.00 0.69
C ILE A 14 4.90 -0.86 -0.64
N ILE A 15 4.67 0.25 -1.34
CA ILE A 15 5.28 0.46 -2.66
C ILE A 15 6.80 0.49 -2.55
N LYS A 16 7.33 1.18 -1.54
CA LYS A 16 8.78 1.27 -1.35
C LYS A 16 9.42 -0.08 -1.04
N GLU A 17 8.76 -0.90 -0.24
CA GLU A 17 9.28 -2.23 0.04
C GLU A 17 9.22 -3.12 -1.19
N GLN A 18 8.18 -3.02 -1.99
CA GLN A 18 8.11 -3.75 -3.25
C GLN A 18 9.20 -3.24 -4.21
N GLU A 19 9.44 -1.93 -4.22
CA GLU A 19 10.51 -1.37 -5.05
C GLU A 19 11.87 -1.96 -4.69
N ALA A 20 12.12 -2.21 -3.41
CA ALA A 20 13.35 -2.81 -2.97
C ALA A 20 13.52 -4.25 -3.49
N VAL A 21 12.41 -4.93 -3.78
CA VAL A 21 12.42 -6.32 -4.24
C VAL A 21 12.38 -6.42 -5.76
N ILE A 22 11.52 -5.64 -6.41
CA ILE A 22 11.24 -5.76 -7.85
C ILE A 22 11.66 -4.53 -8.67
N GLY A 23 12.25 -3.53 -8.01
CA GLY A 23 12.72 -2.33 -8.71
C GLY A 23 11.60 -1.37 -9.07
N PRO A 24 11.88 -0.44 -10.01
CA PRO A 24 10.91 0.62 -10.36
C PRO A 24 9.56 0.12 -10.84
N LEU A 25 9.46 -1.13 -11.25
CA LEU A 25 8.22 -1.75 -11.67
C LEU A 25 7.15 -1.64 -10.58
N ALA A 26 7.57 -1.58 -9.31
CA ALA A 26 6.64 -1.42 -8.19
C ALA A 26 5.76 -0.18 -8.35
N TRP A 27 6.34 0.92 -8.81
CA TRP A 27 5.59 2.17 -9.04
C TRP A 27 4.70 2.07 -10.26
N ASP A 28 5.17 1.41 -11.32
CA ASP A 28 4.37 1.23 -12.53
C ASP A 28 3.10 0.42 -12.23
N GLU A 29 3.23 -0.62 -11.40
CA GLU A 29 2.07 -1.42 -11.02
C GLU A 29 1.14 -0.67 -10.07
N ALA A 30 1.69 0.15 -9.18
CA ALA A 30 0.87 0.97 -8.29
C ALA A 30 0.00 1.96 -9.07
N ARG A 31 0.52 2.50 -10.18
CA ARG A 31 -0.25 3.43 -11.02
C ARG A 31 -1.50 2.82 -11.63
N LYS A 32 -1.54 1.50 -11.73
CA LYS A 32 -2.69 0.79 -12.29
C LYS A 32 -3.82 0.59 -11.29
N VAL A 33 -3.57 0.87 -10.01
CA VAL A 33 -4.55 0.64 -8.96
C VAL A 33 -5.55 1.78 -8.93
N SER A 34 -6.82 1.44 -9.06
CA SER A 34 -7.91 2.40 -9.02
C SER A 34 -8.01 3.05 -7.63
N GLY A 35 -8.10 4.37 -7.59
CA GLY A 35 -8.19 5.10 -6.32
C GLY A 35 -6.85 5.59 -5.79
N LEU A 36 -5.75 5.21 -6.43
CA LEU A 36 -4.41 5.63 -6.03
C LEU A 36 -3.83 6.54 -7.10
N LEU A 37 -3.40 7.73 -6.69
CA LEU A 37 -2.73 8.69 -7.57
C LEU A 37 -1.32 8.92 -7.07
N ILE A 38 -0.34 8.70 -7.91
CA ILE A 38 1.06 8.98 -7.58
C ILE A 38 1.38 10.40 -8.03
N ILE A 39 1.73 11.24 -7.06
CA ILE A 39 2.01 12.65 -7.31
C ILE A 39 3.51 12.84 -7.62
N ASP A 40 4.37 12.27 -6.77
CA ASP A 40 5.82 12.38 -6.96
C ASP A 40 6.47 11.09 -6.47
N GLN A 41 6.90 10.28 -7.43
CA GLN A 41 7.50 8.98 -7.14
C GLN A 41 8.78 9.11 -6.34
N LYS A 42 9.61 10.10 -6.66
CA LYS A 42 10.90 10.28 -5.98
C LYS A 42 10.73 10.64 -4.51
N LYS A 43 9.74 11.48 -4.22
CA LYS A 43 9.44 11.90 -2.85
C LYS A 43 8.53 10.93 -2.12
N GLY A 44 7.94 9.97 -2.83
CA GLY A 44 6.97 9.06 -2.24
C GLY A 44 5.66 9.75 -1.90
N GLU A 45 5.26 10.73 -2.71
CA GLU A 45 3.99 11.44 -2.50
C GLU A 45 2.89 10.79 -3.31
N ILE A 46 1.83 10.41 -2.63
CA ILE A 46 0.66 9.81 -3.26
C ILE A 46 -0.61 10.42 -2.68
N ASN A 47 -1.71 10.18 -3.36
CA ASN A 47 -3.03 10.58 -2.89
C ASN A 47 -3.96 9.38 -3.00
N LEU A 48 -4.70 9.08 -1.93
CA LEU A 48 -5.72 8.05 -1.93
C LEU A 48 -7.09 8.73 -1.91
N GLN A 49 -8.05 8.16 -2.65
CA GLN A 49 -9.43 8.62 -2.55
C GLN A 49 -9.90 8.37 -1.11
N GLU A 50 -10.49 9.40 -0.48
CA GLU A 50 -10.98 9.28 0.89
C GLU A 50 -12.02 8.17 1.02
N SER A 51 -12.95 8.13 0.06
CA SER A 51 -13.95 7.06 0.03
C SER A 51 -13.28 5.80 -0.51
N GLY A 52 -13.26 4.75 0.32
CA GLY A 52 -12.71 3.47 -0.08
C GLY A 52 -11.20 3.38 -0.04
N ALA A 53 -10.54 4.17 0.81
CA ALA A 53 -9.07 4.13 0.92
C ALA A 53 -8.56 2.76 1.36
N LYS A 54 -9.26 2.08 2.29
CA LYS A 54 -8.87 0.74 2.72
C LYS A 54 -8.94 -0.25 1.56
N GLU A 55 -10.01 -0.16 0.78
CA GLU A 55 -10.20 -1.03 -0.38
C GLU A 55 -9.16 -0.75 -1.46
N THR A 56 -8.72 0.50 -1.60
CA THR A 56 -7.65 0.85 -2.52
C THR A 56 -6.34 0.15 -2.11
N ILE A 57 -6.05 0.13 -0.81
CA ILE A 57 -4.87 -0.56 -0.31
C ILE A 57 -4.99 -2.07 -0.54
N ASP A 58 -6.18 -2.64 -0.33
CA ASP A 58 -6.40 -4.05 -0.62
C ASP A 58 -6.16 -4.36 -2.09
N ARG A 59 -6.59 -3.46 -3.00
CA ARG A 59 -6.33 -3.63 -4.43
C ARG A 59 -4.84 -3.51 -4.75
N LEU A 60 -4.12 -2.65 -4.05
CA LEU A 60 -2.67 -2.51 -4.23
C LEU A 60 -1.96 -3.80 -3.83
N VAL A 61 -2.28 -4.35 -2.67
CA VAL A 61 -1.71 -5.62 -2.22
C VAL A 61 -2.05 -6.74 -3.19
N ALA A 62 -3.30 -6.80 -3.64
CA ALA A 62 -3.75 -7.82 -4.60
C ALA A 62 -3.00 -7.71 -5.93
N GLN A 63 -2.70 -6.48 -6.36
CA GLN A 63 -1.96 -6.26 -7.61
C GLN A 63 -0.58 -6.90 -7.54
N TYR A 64 0.14 -6.67 -6.44
CA TYR A 64 1.46 -7.27 -6.27
C TYR A 64 1.39 -8.78 -6.12
N GLU A 65 0.43 -9.26 -5.34
CA GLU A 65 0.27 -10.70 -5.13
C GLU A 65 -0.07 -11.43 -6.42
N ARG A 66 -0.94 -10.85 -7.22
CA ARG A 66 -1.35 -11.45 -8.50
C ARG A 66 -0.17 -11.61 -9.46
N LEU A 67 0.74 -10.65 -9.45
CA LEU A 67 1.86 -10.64 -10.38
C LEU A 67 3.08 -11.36 -9.85
N PHE A 68 3.32 -11.34 -8.55
CA PHE A 68 4.56 -11.80 -7.96
C PHE A 68 4.38 -12.86 -6.87
N GLY A 69 3.15 -13.27 -6.61
CA GLY A 69 2.84 -14.39 -5.71
C GLY A 69 2.67 -14.01 -4.25
N LYS A 70 2.44 -15.04 -3.43
CA LYS A 70 2.16 -14.86 -2.00
C LYS A 70 3.31 -14.21 -1.23
N ALA A 71 4.53 -14.41 -1.67
CA ALA A 71 5.67 -13.77 -1.02
C ALA A 71 5.54 -12.25 -1.05
N SER A 72 4.98 -11.69 -2.13
CA SER A 72 4.75 -10.25 -2.21
C SER A 72 3.69 -9.78 -1.22
N HIS A 73 2.66 -10.60 -0.96
CA HIS A 73 1.67 -10.30 0.05
C HIS A 73 2.33 -10.20 1.44
N GLU A 74 3.22 -11.14 1.77
CA GLU A 74 3.94 -11.11 3.04
C GLU A 74 4.86 -9.90 3.15
N VAL A 75 5.51 -9.51 2.06
CA VAL A 75 6.31 -8.29 2.03
C VAL A 75 5.45 -7.07 2.37
N CYS A 76 4.23 -7.00 1.82
CA CYS A 76 3.30 -5.90 2.12
C CYS A 76 2.94 -5.86 3.61
N LYS A 77 2.64 -7.01 4.19
CA LYS A 77 2.27 -7.09 5.61
C LYS A 77 3.44 -6.68 6.51
N ASP A 78 4.62 -7.22 6.23
CA ASP A 78 5.81 -6.93 7.02
C ASP A 78 6.18 -5.44 6.97
N ALA A 79 5.99 -4.83 5.82
CA ALA A 79 6.36 -3.43 5.59
C ALA A 79 5.63 -2.46 6.52
N VAL A 80 4.44 -2.83 6.99
CA VAL A 80 3.57 -1.91 7.72
C VAL A 80 3.19 -2.40 9.12
N GLN A 81 3.86 -3.42 9.63
CA GLN A 81 3.50 -3.98 10.95
C GLN A 81 3.53 -2.95 12.06
N ASP A 82 4.53 -2.07 12.04
CA ASP A 82 4.65 -1.03 13.07
C ASP A 82 3.49 -0.05 13.02
N ILE A 83 2.99 0.27 11.83
CA ILE A 83 1.87 1.18 11.66
C ILE A 83 0.58 0.50 12.11
N ILE A 84 0.36 -0.73 11.67
CA ILE A 84 -0.85 -1.49 11.96
C ILE A 84 -1.00 -1.74 13.46
N ALA A 85 0.11 -1.94 14.16
CA ALA A 85 0.09 -2.21 15.61
C ALA A 85 -0.58 -1.10 16.41
N GLU A 86 -0.63 0.12 15.86
CA GLU A 86 -1.23 1.27 16.52
C GLU A 86 -2.64 1.59 16.00
N MET A 87 -3.17 0.78 15.10
CA MET A 87 -4.48 1.01 14.50
C MET A 87 -5.55 0.13 15.12
N GLU A 88 -6.79 0.63 15.10
CA GLU A 88 -7.93 -0.17 15.51
C GLU A 88 -8.21 -1.24 14.44
N PRO A 89 -8.67 -2.44 14.83
CA PRO A 89 -8.88 -3.51 13.85
C PRO A 89 -9.78 -3.15 12.67
N ASP A 90 -10.82 -2.34 12.90
CA ASP A 90 -11.74 -1.95 11.83
C ASP A 90 -11.14 -0.92 10.87
N GLN A 91 -10.01 -0.32 11.24
CA GLN A 91 -9.31 0.64 10.39
C GLN A 91 -8.28 -0.04 9.48
N ILE A 92 -7.93 -1.28 9.78
CA ILE A 92 -6.88 -2.00 9.06
C ILE A 92 -7.43 -2.61 7.77
N PRO A 93 -6.81 -2.34 6.60
CA PRO A 93 -7.20 -3.04 5.37
C PRO A 93 -7.15 -4.55 5.56
N SER A 94 -8.17 -5.26 5.07
CA SER A 94 -8.29 -6.70 5.35
C SER A 94 -7.11 -7.52 4.85
N SER A 95 -6.48 -7.11 3.77
CA SER A 95 -5.33 -7.82 3.21
C SER A 95 -4.11 -7.76 4.13
N LEU A 96 -4.10 -6.86 5.11
CA LEU A 96 -2.96 -6.65 5.99
C LEU A 96 -3.19 -7.19 7.41
N LYS A 97 -4.34 -7.77 7.64
CA LYS A 97 -4.65 -8.37 8.94
C LYS A 97 -3.95 -9.69 9.17
#